data_e376518548fd369aa3f7e063a637ae53
#
_entry.id   e376518548fd369aa3f7e063a637ae53
#
_cell.length_a   1.000
_cell.length_b   1.000
_cell.length_c   1.000
_cell.angle_alpha   90.00
_cell.angle_beta   90.00
_cell.angle_gamma   90.00
#
_symmetry.space_group_name_H-M   'P 1'
#
loop_
_entity.id
_entity.type
_entity.pdbx_description
1 polymer ?
#
loop_
_entity_poly.entity_id
_entity_poly.type
_entity_poly.pdbx_seq_one_letter_code
_entity_poly.pdbx_strand_id
1 'polypeptide(L)'
;MILALPGGYDAVLGQEGAGLSAGQSQRIALARALYDDPHLVVLDEPNSNLDQDGEAALTLAMNRVKARGGIVVIVAHRAGILAIADRLLVMKNGSIELLGPRQEVLERLAPKRPGPRVASVQ
;
A
#
# COMPACT_ATOMS: atom_id res chain seq x y z
N MET A 1 -8.73 17.68 9.19
CA MET A 1 -7.86 18.08 8.07
C MET A 1 -8.59 19.01 7.10
N ILE A 2 -9.63 18.58 6.37
CA ILE A 2 -10.31 19.42 5.36
C ILE A 2 -10.91 20.70 5.98
N LEU A 3 -11.58 20.61 7.12
CA LEU A 3 -12.15 21.77 7.81
C LEU A 3 -11.13 22.80 8.32
N ALA A 4 -9.84 22.44 8.34
CA ALA A 4 -8.75 23.35 8.68
C ALA A 4 -8.19 24.11 7.47
N LEU A 5 -8.64 23.78 6.25
CA LEU A 5 -8.28 24.51 5.04
C LEU A 5 -9.11 25.81 4.93
N PRO A 6 -8.54 26.90 4.41
CA PRO A 6 -9.31 28.06 4.04
C PRO A 6 -10.42 27.67 3.04
N GLY A 7 -11.70 27.86 3.44
CA GLY A 7 -12.86 27.42 2.66
C GLY A 7 -13.36 26.00 2.95
N GLY A 8 -12.68 25.22 3.82
CA GLY A 8 -13.15 23.89 4.20
C GLY A 8 -13.35 22.95 3.00
N TYR A 9 -14.57 22.41 2.84
CA TYR A 9 -14.93 21.54 1.71
C TYR A 9 -15.05 22.28 0.38
N ASP A 10 -15.26 23.61 0.40
CA ASP A 10 -15.33 24.45 -0.79
C ASP A 10 -13.95 25.00 -1.20
N ALA A 11 -12.89 24.58 -0.52
CA ALA A 11 -11.53 24.99 -0.84
C ALA A 11 -11.17 24.56 -2.28
N VAL A 12 -10.80 25.53 -3.11
CA VAL A 12 -10.28 25.27 -4.44
C VAL A 12 -8.82 24.87 -4.29
N LEU A 13 -8.52 23.60 -4.55
CA LEU A 13 -7.16 23.10 -4.59
C LEU A 13 -6.51 23.54 -5.92
N GLY A 14 -5.33 24.15 -5.85
CA GLY A 14 -4.56 24.49 -7.04
C GLY A 14 -4.17 23.24 -7.85
N GLN A 15 -3.64 23.46 -9.05
CA GLN A 15 -3.10 22.35 -9.85
C GLN A 15 -2.10 21.54 -9.01
N GLU A 16 -2.22 20.21 -9.07
CA GLU A 16 -1.39 19.26 -8.31
C GLU A 16 -1.47 19.38 -6.78
N GLY A 17 -2.56 19.95 -6.24
CA GLY A 17 -2.74 20.10 -4.79
C GLY A 17 -1.94 21.26 -4.19
N ALA A 18 -1.64 22.29 -4.96
CA ALA A 18 -0.93 23.48 -4.48
C ALA A 18 -1.60 24.02 -3.20
N GLY A 19 -0.80 24.18 -2.13
CA GLY A 19 -1.26 24.58 -0.79
C GLY A 19 -1.45 23.40 0.19
N LEU A 20 -1.32 22.16 -0.26
CA LEU A 20 -1.35 20.98 0.59
C LEU A 20 0.06 20.39 0.81
N SER A 21 0.29 19.77 1.97
CA SER A 21 1.46 18.91 2.12
C SER A 21 1.28 17.62 1.29
N ALA A 22 2.39 16.95 0.96
CA ALA A 22 2.35 15.67 0.22
C ALA A 22 1.45 14.63 0.91
N GLY A 23 1.52 14.52 2.25
CA GLY A 23 0.66 13.64 3.03
C GLY A 23 -0.82 14.04 3.00
N GLN A 24 -1.14 15.35 3.00
CA GLN A 24 -2.51 15.83 2.86
C GLN A 24 -3.08 15.51 1.47
N SER A 25 -2.29 15.74 0.41
CA SER A 25 -2.66 15.40 -0.96
C SER A 25 -2.93 13.90 -1.10
N GLN A 26 -2.08 13.06 -0.51
CA GLN A 26 -2.23 11.61 -0.55
C GLN A 26 -3.48 11.13 0.20
N ARG A 27 -3.81 11.72 1.35
CA ARG A 27 -5.06 11.43 2.08
C ARG A 27 -6.31 11.81 1.29
N ILE A 28 -6.29 12.93 0.58
CA ILE A 28 -7.41 13.35 -0.29
C ILE A 28 -7.52 12.41 -1.50
N ALA A 29 -6.42 12.04 -2.13
CA ALA A 29 -6.41 11.07 -3.22
C ALA A 29 -6.98 9.71 -2.79
N LEU A 30 -6.62 9.23 -1.59
CA LEU A 30 -7.18 8.03 -1.01
C LEU A 30 -8.69 8.15 -0.75
N ALA A 31 -9.14 9.26 -0.17
CA ALA A 31 -10.56 9.50 0.05
C ALA A 31 -11.35 9.51 -1.26
N ARG A 32 -10.78 10.09 -2.32
CA ARG A 32 -11.37 10.08 -3.66
C ARG A 32 -11.44 8.67 -4.26
N ALA A 33 -10.38 7.87 -4.09
CA ALA A 33 -10.34 6.49 -4.58
C ALA A 33 -11.35 5.58 -3.89
N LEU A 34 -11.77 5.93 -2.67
CA LEU A 34 -12.74 5.17 -1.86
C LEU A 34 -14.16 5.73 -1.92
N TYR A 35 -14.36 6.84 -2.66
CA TYR A 35 -15.67 7.47 -2.79
C TYR A 35 -16.66 6.50 -3.46
N ASP A 36 -17.89 6.50 -2.98
CA ASP A 36 -18.99 5.66 -3.49
C ASP A 36 -18.73 4.15 -3.41
N ASP A 37 -17.94 3.73 -2.41
CA ASP A 37 -17.72 2.32 -2.06
C ASP A 37 -17.35 1.40 -3.24
N PRO A 38 -16.29 1.69 -4.02
CA PRO A 38 -15.94 0.92 -5.20
C PRO A 38 -15.60 -0.53 -4.86
N HIS A 39 -15.98 -1.45 -5.77
CA HIS A 39 -15.65 -2.87 -5.65
C HIS A 39 -14.16 -3.17 -5.95
N LEU A 40 -13.52 -2.36 -6.77
CA LEU A 40 -12.09 -2.47 -7.11
C LEU A 40 -11.39 -1.15 -6.78
N VAL A 41 -10.36 -1.23 -5.97
CA VAL A 41 -9.48 -0.11 -5.63
C VAL A 41 -8.07 -0.43 -6.08
N VAL A 42 -7.47 0.44 -6.88
CA VAL A 42 -6.07 0.31 -7.32
C VAL A 42 -5.28 1.49 -6.78
N LEU A 43 -4.21 1.21 -6.06
CA LEU A 43 -3.37 2.20 -5.40
C LEU A 43 -1.91 2.01 -5.81
N ASP A 44 -1.28 3.08 -6.24
CA ASP A 44 0.15 3.11 -6.55
C ASP A 44 0.88 3.89 -5.46
N GLU A 45 1.81 3.21 -4.78
CA GLU A 45 2.63 3.76 -3.68
C GLU A 45 1.83 4.55 -2.63
N PRO A 46 0.69 4.03 -2.10
CA PRO A 46 -0.24 4.81 -1.31
C PRO A 46 0.30 5.26 0.05
N ASN A 47 1.44 4.75 0.49
CA ASN A 47 2.05 5.07 1.79
C ASN A 47 3.37 5.85 1.68
N SER A 48 3.73 6.35 0.49
CA SER A 48 5.03 7.00 0.26
C SER A 48 5.24 8.27 1.11
N ASN A 49 4.18 9.03 1.37
CA ASN A 49 4.22 10.32 2.10
C ASN A 49 3.31 10.32 3.35
N LEU A 50 2.91 9.15 3.83
CA LEU A 50 2.09 9.03 5.04
C LEU A 50 2.96 8.93 6.28
N ASP A 51 2.50 9.60 7.34
CA ASP A 51 2.95 9.38 8.71
C ASP A 51 2.29 8.10 9.30
N GLN A 52 2.66 7.74 10.51
CA GLN A 52 2.15 6.54 11.17
C GLN A 52 0.61 6.52 11.26
N ASP A 53 -0.01 7.67 11.55
CA ASP A 53 -1.47 7.78 11.61
C ASP A 53 -2.10 7.61 10.23
N GLY A 54 -1.45 8.14 9.18
CA GLY A 54 -1.86 7.96 7.80
C GLY A 54 -1.75 6.50 7.34
N GLU A 55 -0.70 5.80 7.70
CA GLU A 55 -0.55 4.36 7.41
C GLU A 55 -1.60 3.50 8.14
N ALA A 56 -1.91 3.84 9.38
CA ALA A 56 -2.99 3.19 10.12
C ALA A 56 -4.36 3.42 9.47
N ALA A 57 -4.63 4.65 9.04
CA ALA A 57 -5.86 5.01 8.33
C ALA A 57 -5.97 4.28 6.98
N LEU A 58 -4.87 4.19 6.22
CA LEU A 58 -4.79 3.43 4.98
C LEU A 58 -5.12 1.94 5.22
N THR A 59 -4.49 1.33 6.21
CA THR A 59 -4.72 -0.07 6.57
C THR A 59 -6.18 -0.32 6.93
N LEU A 60 -6.79 0.56 7.74
CA LEU A 60 -8.19 0.48 8.10
C LEU A 60 -9.11 0.58 6.88
N ALA A 61 -8.82 1.52 5.97
CA ALA A 61 -9.57 1.71 4.75
C ALA A 61 -9.52 0.47 3.84
N MET A 62 -8.33 -0.13 3.66
CA MET A 62 -8.17 -1.36 2.88
C MET A 62 -8.94 -2.53 3.48
N ASN A 63 -8.88 -2.70 4.81
CA ASN A 63 -9.63 -3.75 5.50
C ASN A 63 -11.15 -3.57 5.35
N ARG A 64 -11.66 -2.34 5.33
CA ARG A 64 -13.08 -2.06 5.06
C ARG A 64 -13.51 -2.47 3.65
N VAL A 65 -12.68 -2.16 2.64
CA VAL A 65 -12.94 -2.60 1.25
C VAL A 65 -13.00 -4.12 1.18
N LYS A 66 -12.03 -4.81 1.78
CA LYS A 66 -11.98 -6.28 1.83
C LYS A 66 -13.19 -6.88 2.57
N ALA A 67 -13.58 -6.31 3.71
CA ALA A 67 -14.69 -6.82 4.54
C ALA A 67 -16.04 -6.82 3.81
N ARG A 68 -16.24 -5.91 2.85
CA ARG A 68 -17.44 -5.86 2.00
C ARG A 68 -17.32 -6.69 0.70
N GLY A 69 -16.26 -7.51 0.57
CA GLY A 69 -16.02 -8.34 -0.62
C GLY A 69 -15.34 -7.59 -1.79
N GLY A 70 -14.84 -6.38 -1.56
CA GLY A 70 -14.10 -5.62 -2.57
C GLY A 70 -12.68 -6.14 -2.76
N ILE A 71 -12.07 -5.78 -3.88
CA ILE A 71 -10.72 -6.13 -4.28
C ILE A 71 -9.82 -4.89 -4.16
N VAL A 72 -8.67 -5.05 -3.51
CA VAL A 72 -7.65 -4.01 -3.42
C VAL A 72 -6.38 -4.49 -4.11
N VAL A 73 -5.90 -3.73 -5.07
CA VAL A 73 -4.62 -3.92 -5.73
C VAL A 73 -3.69 -2.79 -5.32
N ILE A 74 -2.53 -3.13 -4.77
CA ILE A 74 -1.55 -2.15 -4.29
C ILE A 74 -0.22 -2.41 -4.97
N VAL A 75 0.33 -1.39 -5.61
CA VAL A 75 1.72 -1.37 -6.04
C VAL A 75 2.54 -0.72 -4.92
N ALA A 76 3.46 -1.45 -4.34
CA ALA A 76 4.30 -0.95 -3.25
C ALA A 76 5.61 -1.72 -3.13
N HIS A 77 6.62 -1.07 -2.57
CA HIS A 77 7.92 -1.68 -2.29
C HIS A 77 8.26 -1.69 -0.78
N ARG A 78 7.41 -1.10 0.06
CA ARG A 78 7.62 -1.05 1.52
C ARG A 78 7.00 -2.29 2.19
N ALA A 79 7.77 -2.92 3.07
CA ALA A 79 7.37 -4.14 3.77
C ALA A 79 6.09 -3.99 4.62
N GLY A 80 5.84 -2.81 5.21
CA GLY A 80 4.69 -2.57 6.08
C GLY A 80 3.35 -2.82 5.38
N ILE A 81 3.21 -2.40 4.13
CA ILE A 81 1.96 -2.59 3.38
C ILE A 81 1.77 -4.03 2.89
N LEU A 82 2.87 -4.78 2.74
CA LEU A 82 2.79 -6.20 2.38
C LEU A 82 2.12 -7.04 3.47
N ALA A 83 2.12 -6.55 4.71
CA ALA A 83 1.52 -7.26 5.84
C ALA A 83 0.00 -7.40 5.72
N ILE A 84 -0.68 -6.49 5.04
CA ILE A 84 -2.14 -6.50 4.84
C ILE A 84 -2.58 -7.23 3.56
N ALA A 85 -1.64 -7.59 2.69
CA ALA A 85 -1.94 -8.32 1.46
C ALA A 85 -2.23 -9.79 1.73
N ASP A 86 -3.20 -10.37 1.03
CA ASP A 86 -3.50 -11.80 1.08
C ASP A 86 -2.62 -12.56 0.08
N ARG A 87 -2.36 -11.94 -1.06
CA ARG A 87 -1.56 -12.49 -2.16
C ARG A 87 -0.53 -11.47 -2.62
N LEU A 88 0.59 -11.96 -3.10
CA LEU A 88 1.63 -11.13 -3.72
C LEU A 88 1.84 -11.54 -5.17
N LEU A 89 2.04 -10.53 -5.99
CA LEU A 89 2.47 -10.65 -7.38
C LEU A 89 3.82 -9.94 -7.51
N VAL A 90 4.83 -10.65 -7.94
CA VAL A 90 6.17 -10.12 -8.19
C VAL A 90 6.38 -10.03 -9.69
N MET A 91 6.72 -8.85 -10.15
CA MET A 91 7.02 -8.59 -11.55
C MET A 91 8.51 -8.33 -11.76
N LYS A 92 9.05 -8.81 -12.86
CA LYS A 92 10.41 -8.55 -13.30
C LYS A 92 10.47 -8.45 -14.81
N ASN A 93 11.09 -7.41 -15.30
CA ASN A 93 11.23 -7.17 -16.75
C ASN A 93 9.89 -7.28 -17.53
N GLY A 94 8.80 -6.73 -16.96
CA GLY A 94 7.48 -6.74 -17.59
C GLY A 94 6.72 -8.08 -17.52
N SER A 95 7.29 -9.10 -16.87
CA SER A 95 6.68 -10.43 -16.74
C SER A 95 6.40 -10.78 -15.28
N ILE A 96 5.41 -11.64 -15.06
CA ILE A 96 5.11 -12.18 -13.72
C ILE A 96 6.19 -13.22 -13.38
N GLU A 97 6.95 -12.96 -12.32
CA GLU A 97 7.96 -13.90 -11.80
C GLU A 97 7.35 -14.83 -10.73
N LEU A 98 6.55 -14.30 -9.82
CA LEU A 98 5.86 -15.05 -8.78
C LEU A 98 4.44 -14.52 -8.59
N LEU A 99 3.50 -15.42 -8.33
CA LEU A 99 2.13 -15.08 -7.92
C LEU A 99 1.62 -16.15 -6.96
N GLY A 100 1.17 -15.77 -5.79
CA GLY A 100 0.65 -16.72 -4.83
C GLY A 100 0.24 -16.10 -3.49
N PRO A 101 -0.14 -16.94 -2.51
CA PRO A 101 -0.35 -16.50 -1.14
C PRO A 101 0.89 -15.76 -0.62
N ARG A 102 0.65 -14.71 0.16
CA ARG A 102 1.73 -13.84 0.66
C ARG A 102 2.88 -14.64 1.26
N GLN A 103 2.57 -15.58 2.14
CA GLN A 103 3.59 -16.34 2.86
C GLN A 103 4.50 -17.13 1.93
N GLU A 104 3.93 -17.85 0.97
CA GLU A 104 4.68 -18.65 0.01
C GLU A 104 5.61 -17.79 -0.86
N VAL A 105 5.11 -16.63 -1.30
CA VAL A 105 5.92 -15.71 -2.11
C VAL A 105 7.06 -15.12 -1.29
N LEU A 106 6.81 -14.71 -0.04
CA LEU A 106 7.85 -14.18 0.85
C LEU A 106 8.92 -15.23 1.17
N GLU A 107 8.55 -16.49 1.38
CA GLU A 107 9.50 -17.59 1.60
C GLU A 107 10.41 -17.83 0.38
N ARG A 108 9.86 -17.70 -0.83
CA ARG A 108 10.63 -17.82 -2.08
C ARG A 108 11.56 -16.63 -2.32
N LEU A 109 11.19 -15.44 -1.85
CA LEU A 109 12.00 -14.22 -1.96
C LEU A 109 13.07 -14.15 -0.85
N ALA A 110 12.86 -14.85 0.26
CA ALA A 110 13.84 -14.88 1.34
C ALA A 110 15.19 -15.45 0.85
N PRO A 111 16.31 -14.81 1.18
CA PRO A 111 17.62 -15.37 0.83
C PRO A 111 17.74 -16.77 1.46
N LYS A 112 18.09 -17.77 0.64
CA LYS A 112 18.36 -19.12 1.14
C LYS A 112 19.41 -19.00 2.25
N ARG A 113 19.03 -19.34 3.49
CA ARG A 113 19.99 -19.41 4.59
C ARG A 113 21.11 -20.37 4.16
N PRO A 114 22.39 -19.97 4.21
CA PRO A 114 23.46 -20.92 4.00
C PRO A 114 23.29 -22.05 5.04
N GLY A 115 23.22 -23.28 4.54
CA GLY A 115 23.14 -24.45 5.40
C GLY A 115 24.26 -24.44 6.44
N PRO A 116 24.10 -25.14 7.59
CA PRO A 116 25.13 -25.20 8.61
C PRO A 116 26.46 -25.67 7.96
N ARG A 117 27.51 -24.84 8.08
CA ARG A 117 28.86 -25.26 7.73
C ARG A 117 29.19 -26.41 8.66
N VAL A 118 29.22 -27.62 8.13
CA VAL A 118 29.80 -28.76 8.82
C VAL A 118 31.30 -28.45 8.97
N ALA A 119 31.72 -28.07 10.16
CA ALA A 119 33.13 -27.94 10.47
C ALA A 119 33.73 -29.34 10.34
N SER A 120 34.55 -29.55 9.31
CA SER A 120 35.40 -30.72 9.21
C SER A 120 36.44 -30.63 10.33
N VAL A 121 36.25 -31.43 11.36
CA VAL A 121 37.27 -31.67 12.38
C VAL A 121 38.31 -32.61 11.73
N GLN A 122 39.50 -32.09 11.52
CA GLN A 122 40.69 -32.90 11.30
C GLN A 122 41.26 -33.33 12.62
#